data_b9292f9611f9b4df62a9f10e88652b50
#
_entry.id   b9292f9611f9b4df62a9f10e88652b50
#
_cell.length_a   1.000
_cell.length_b   1.000
_cell.length_c   1.000
_cell.angle_alpha   90.00
_cell.angle_beta   90.00
_cell.angle_gamma   90.00
#
_symmetry.space_group_name_H-M   'P 1'
#
loop_
_entity.id
_entity.type
_entity.pdbx_description
1 polymer ?
#
loop_
_entity_poly.entity_id
_entity_poly.type
_entity_poly.pdbx_seq_one_letter_code
_entity_poly.pdbx_strand_id
1 'polypeptide(L)'
;MNRRGFLLGSASAVLCTGASPVAGTDGEGRELPAPPPGSDCVSDLMRRCTACNLCISRCPSNVLRAAGLGYGLGGVMMPRMDFTHGFCRPDCNECGKACPAGAIRPFKPFEKKEMRQAVAVYRKTECLVAKEGLACGNCAEHCPYGAIAMAKGGDDRSYPKVDPSKCAGCGACEYHCPAKAIRVVGRMKGGRS
;
A
#
# COMPACT_ATOMS: atom_id res chain seq x y z
N MET A 1 -23.12 52.59 -0.87
CA MET A 1 -21.94 51.90 -0.29
C MET A 1 -22.32 50.45 -0.03
N ASN A 2 -22.08 49.51 -0.98
CA ASN A 2 -22.43 48.13 -0.85
C ASN A 2 -21.16 47.28 -0.90
N ARG A 3 -20.73 46.82 0.30
CA ARG A 3 -19.62 45.89 0.50
C ARG A 3 -20.17 44.46 0.47
N ARG A 4 -20.25 43.83 -0.70
CA ARG A 4 -20.39 42.38 -0.86
C ARG A 4 -19.75 41.95 -2.19
N GLY A 5 -18.44 42.05 -2.26
CA GLY A 5 -17.63 41.34 -3.23
C GLY A 5 -16.91 40.22 -2.52
N PHE A 6 -17.53 39.03 -2.37
CA PHE A 6 -16.93 37.93 -1.70
C PHE A 6 -16.58 36.80 -2.68
N LEU A 7 -15.32 36.67 -2.88
CA LEU A 7 -14.53 35.49 -3.24
C LEU A 7 -15.33 34.25 -3.61
N LEU A 8 -15.51 34.03 -4.90
CA LEU A 8 -15.72 32.69 -5.46
C LEU A 8 -14.37 31.96 -5.48
N GLY A 9 -14.09 31.30 -4.39
CA GLY A 9 -13.03 30.28 -4.34
C GLY A 9 -13.42 29.12 -5.25
N SER A 10 -12.77 29.03 -6.40
CA SER A 10 -12.87 27.90 -7.30
C SER A 10 -12.41 26.65 -6.58
N ALA A 11 -13.37 25.83 -6.13
CA ALA A 11 -13.13 24.46 -5.74
C ALA A 11 -12.67 23.69 -6.99
N SER A 12 -11.36 23.59 -7.16
CA SER A 12 -10.77 22.70 -8.14
C SER A 12 -11.12 21.26 -7.75
N ALA A 13 -12.19 20.75 -8.34
CA ALA A 13 -12.48 19.32 -8.35
C ALA A 13 -11.32 18.63 -9.07
N VAL A 14 -10.42 18.02 -8.31
CA VAL A 14 -9.39 17.15 -8.87
C VAL A 14 -10.09 15.91 -9.40
N LEU A 15 -10.44 15.93 -10.66
CA LEU A 15 -10.92 14.79 -11.42
C LEU A 15 -9.80 13.72 -11.44
N CYS A 16 -10.07 12.59 -10.82
CA CYS A 16 -9.23 11.40 -10.91
C CYS A 16 -9.37 10.77 -12.32
N THR A 17 -8.82 11.42 -13.35
CA THR A 17 -8.73 10.84 -14.69
C THR A 17 -7.56 9.87 -14.76
N GLY A 18 -7.81 8.70 -15.35
CA GLY A 18 -6.92 7.56 -15.40
C GLY A 18 -5.53 7.87 -15.96
N ALA A 19 -4.55 7.47 -15.19
CA ALA A 19 -3.19 7.26 -15.66
C ALA A 19 -2.71 5.94 -15.08
N SER A 20 -1.94 5.19 -15.87
CA SER A 20 -1.34 3.89 -15.57
C SER A 20 -0.87 3.76 -14.12
N PRO A 21 -0.88 2.53 -13.54
CA PRO A 21 -0.47 2.30 -12.16
C PRO A 21 1.04 2.47 -12.04
N VAL A 22 1.50 3.70 -11.98
CA VAL A 22 2.85 4.01 -11.51
C VAL A 22 2.84 3.75 -10.00
N ALA A 23 3.82 3.00 -9.52
CA ALA A 23 4.07 2.82 -8.09
C ALA A 23 3.88 4.17 -7.38
N GLY A 24 3.12 4.17 -6.26
CA GLY A 24 2.72 5.40 -5.60
C GLY A 24 3.90 6.19 -5.07
N THR A 25 4.37 7.08 -5.88
CA THR A 25 5.30 8.13 -5.46
C THR A 25 4.50 9.38 -5.13
N ASP A 26 4.97 10.18 -4.17
CA ASP A 26 4.49 11.55 -3.99
C ASP A 26 4.94 12.43 -5.18
N GLY A 27 4.52 13.70 -5.19
CA GLY A 27 4.93 14.65 -6.22
C GLY A 27 6.45 14.89 -6.30
N GLU A 28 7.22 14.40 -5.34
CA GLU A 28 8.68 14.49 -5.26
C GLU A 28 9.38 13.15 -5.58
N GLY A 29 8.63 12.15 -6.04
CA GLY A 29 9.17 10.85 -6.44
C GLY A 29 9.50 9.89 -5.29
N ARG A 30 9.10 10.19 -4.04
CA ARG A 30 9.30 9.30 -2.88
C ARG A 30 8.23 8.22 -2.84
N GLU A 31 8.64 6.99 -2.52
CA GLU A 31 7.71 5.88 -2.30
C GLU A 31 6.86 6.12 -1.05
N LEU A 32 5.55 6.11 -1.21
CA LEU A 32 4.62 6.28 -0.11
C LEU A 32 4.47 4.98 0.69
N PRO A 33 4.43 5.05 2.03
CA PRO A 33 4.09 3.89 2.84
C PRO A 33 2.73 3.34 2.47
N ALA A 34 2.58 2.01 2.56
CA ALA A 34 1.32 1.34 2.27
C ALA A 34 0.27 1.69 3.34
N PRO A 35 -0.91 2.20 2.95
CA PRO A 35 -2.00 2.46 3.88
C PRO A 35 -2.72 1.16 4.26
N PRO A 36 -3.50 1.13 5.37
CA PRO A 36 -4.27 -0.03 5.78
C PRO A 36 -5.25 -0.50 4.70
N PRO A 37 -5.57 -1.81 4.61
CA PRO A 37 -6.64 -2.29 3.74
C PRO A 37 -7.98 -1.69 4.18
N GLY A 38 -8.85 -1.38 3.21
CA GLY A 38 -10.11 -0.67 3.46
C GLY A 38 -10.04 0.85 3.31
N SER A 39 -8.83 1.44 3.27
CA SER A 39 -8.63 2.77 2.69
C SER A 39 -8.47 2.66 1.17
N ASP A 40 -9.10 3.54 0.40
CA ASP A 40 -9.06 3.46 -1.06
C ASP A 40 -7.65 3.80 -1.60
N CYS A 41 -7.00 4.77 -0.97
CA CYS A 41 -5.64 5.23 -1.32
C CYS A 41 -5.08 6.10 -0.18
N VAL A 42 -3.84 6.55 -0.34
CA VAL A 42 -3.18 7.43 0.66
C VAL A 42 -3.91 8.76 0.80
N SER A 43 -4.31 9.40 -0.29
CA SER A 43 -5.01 10.69 -0.25
C SER A 43 -6.39 10.60 0.42
N ASP A 44 -7.11 9.51 0.25
CA ASP A 44 -8.39 9.31 0.92
C ASP A 44 -8.21 9.07 2.43
N LEU A 45 -7.21 8.25 2.80
CA LEU A 45 -6.82 8.08 4.21
C LEU A 45 -6.49 9.43 4.85
N MET A 46 -5.66 10.26 4.20
CA MET A 46 -5.25 11.56 4.73
C MET A 46 -6.42 12.53 4.95
N ARG A 47 -7.46 12.46 4.11
CA ARG A 47 -8.63 13.32 4.26
C ARG A 47 -9.57 12.93 5.38
N ARG A 48 -9.64 11.63 5.71
CA ARG A 48 -10.65 11.09 6.64
C ARG A 48 -10.07 10.70 7.99
N CYS A 49 -8.78 10.37 8.05
CA CYS A 49 -8.17 9.83 9.26
C CYS A 49 -7.97 10.91 10.33
N THR A 50 -8.47 10.65 11.52
CA THR A 50 -8.31 11.50 12.71
C THR A 50 -7.09 11.13 13.55
N ALA A 51 -6.23 10.22 13.09
CA ALA A 51 -5.04 9.72 13.78
C ALA A 51 -5.30 9.18 15.21
N CYS A 52 -6.50 8.63 15.46
CA CYS A 52 -6.88 8.10 16.78
C CYS A 52 -6.19 6.79 17.18
N ASN A 53 -5.47 6.16 16.24
CA ASN A 53 -4.65 4.95 16.42
C ASN A 53 -5.40 3.67 16.89
N LEU A 54 -6.73 3.66 16.92
CA LEU A 54 -7.52 2.47 17.28
C LEU A 54 -7.23 1.27 16.34
N CYS A 55 -7.04 1.52 15.05
CA CYS A 55 -6.68 0.49 14.08
C CYS A 55 -5.30 -0.13 14.37
N ILE A 56 -4.37 0.66 14.90
CA ILE A 56 -3.02 0.20 15.29
C ILE A 56 -3.13 -0.73 16.49
N SER A 57 -3.84 -0.31 17.54
CA SER A 57 -4.01 -1.10 18.77
C SER A 57 -4.78 -2.41 18.57
N ARG A 58 -5.66 -2.45 17.55
CA ARG A 58 -6.47 -3.63 17.21
C ARG A 58 -5.82 -4.55 16.19
N CYS A 59 -4.64 -4.23 15.66
CA CYS A 59 -3.98 -5.04 14.65
C CYS A 59 -3.30 -6.29 15.26
N PRO A 60 -3.84 -7.51 15.04
CA PRO A 60 -3.28 -8.72 15.65
C PRO A 60 -1.93 -9.14 15.08
N SER A 61 -1.61 -8.69 13.86
CA SER A 61 -0.30 -8.94 13.22
C SER A 61 0.73 -7.86 13.54
N ASN A 62 0.37 -6.83 14.32
CA ASN A 62 1.22 -5.68 14.65
C ASN A 62 1.88 -5.01 13.42
N VAL A 63 1.26 -5.13 12.25
CA VAL A 63 1.76 -4.56 11.00
C VAL A 63 1.40 -3.08 10.84
N LEU A 64 0.42 -2.58 11.60
CA LEU A 64 0.06 -1.16 11.59
C LEU A 64 0.91 -0.38 12.59
N ARG A 65 1.51 0.71 12.09
CA ARG A 65 2.36 1.64 12.85
C ARG A 65 1.98 3.08 12.50
N ALA A 66 2.29 4.02 13.38
CA ALA A 66 2.18 5.44 13.06
C ALA A 66 3.18 5.82 11.97
N ALA A 67 2.77 6.63 11.01
CA ALA A 67 3.55 6.93 9.81
C ALA A 67 4.76 7.85 10.07
N GLY A 68 4.83 8.55 11.19
CA GLY A 68 5.79 9.62 11.36
C GLY A 68 5.64 10.63 10.20
N LEU A 69 6.73 10.93 9.49
CA LEU A 69 6.71 11.81 8.32
C LEU A 69 6.48 11.07 6.98
N GLY A 70 6.14 9.77 7.02
CA GLY A 70 6.01 8.96 5.80
C GLY A 70 4.97 9.46 4.81
N TYR A 71 3.93 10.15 5.28
CA TYR A 71 2.93 10.81 4.44
C TYR A 71 3.09 12.35 4.43
N GLY A 72 4.25 12.87 4.83
CA GLY A 72 4.48 14.29 5.05
C GLY A 72 3.89 14.80 6.37
N LEU A 73 3.96 16.13 6.58
CA LEU A 73 3.49 16.76 7.83
C LEU A 73 2.00 16.51 8.11
N GLY A 74 1.16 16.53 7.08
CA GLY A 74 -0.29 16.30 7.21
C GLY A 74 -0.66 14.85 7.55
N GLY A 75 0.28 13.91 7.46
CA GLY A 75 0.05 12.49 7.72
C GLY A 75 0.72 11.96 8.98
N VAL A 76 1.27 12.84 9.82
CA VAL A 76 1.89 12.46 11.10
C VAL A 76 0.89 11.71 11.97
N MET A 77 1.34 10.62 12.59
CA MET A 77 0.51 9.71 13.43
C MET A 77 -0.58 8.91 12.69
N MET A 78 -0.80 9.10 11.39
CA MET A 78 -1.71 8.25 10.64
C MET A 78 -1.19 6.83 10.53
N PRO A 79 -2.07 5.80 10.40
CA PRO A 79 -1.61 4.42 10.29
C PRO A 79 -0.96 4.15 8.94
N ARG A 80 0.20 3.49 8.95
CA ARG A 80 0.84 2.88 7.79
C ARG A 80 1.08 1.40 8.05
N MET A 81 1.19 0.61 7.01
CA MET A 81 1.69 -0.76 7.14
C MET A 81 3.22 -0.76 7.18
N ASP A 82 3.77 -1.52 8.12
CA ASP A 82 5.20 -1.75 8.32
C ASP A 82 5.45 -3.26 8.35
N PHE A 83 6.19 -3.76 7.38
CA PHE A 83 6.37 -5.20 7.18
C PHE A 83 7.67 -5.74 7.80
N THR A 84 8.26 -5.01 8.73
CA THR A 84 9.48 -5.43 9.42
C THR A 84 9.25 -6.66 10.31
N HIS A 85 8.10 -6.69 11.00
CA HIS A 85 7.80 -7.72 12.00
C HIS A 85 6.61 -8.61 11.65
N GLY A 86 6.01 -8.45 10.48
CA GLY A 86 4.85 -9.22 10.06
C GLY A 86 4.23 -8.71 8.77
N PHE A 87 3.10 -9.28 8.41
CA PHE A 87 2.33 -8.90 7.24
C PHE A 87 0.83 -8.94 7.50
N CYS A 88 0.03 -8.32 6.66
CA CYS A 88 -1.41 -8.27 6.82
C CYS A 88 -2.05 -9.61 6.45
N ARG A 89 -2.62 -10.31 7.44
CA ARG A 89 -3.25 -11.62 7.25
C ARG A 89 -4.47 -11.54 6.34
N PRO A 90 -4.66 -12.51 5.42
CA PRO A 90 -5.80 -12.51 4.50
C PRO A 90 -7.17 -12.58 5.19
N ASP A 91 -7.24 -13.30 6.30
CA ASP A 91 -8.45 -13.60 7.09
C ASP A 91 -8.84 -12.52 8.11
N CYS A 92 -8.07 -11.42 8.22
CA CYS A 92 -8.25 -10.37 9.23
C CYS A 92 -8.91 -9.11 8.66
N ASN A 93 -9.81 -8.47 9.42
CA ASN A 93 -10.46 -7.20 9.08
C ASN A 93 -10.63 -6.25 10.29
N GLU A 94 -9.85 -6.45 11.35
CA GLU A 94 -10.00 -5.73 12.62
C GLU A 94 -9.81 -4.22 12.51
N CYS A 95 -8.89 -3.77 11.62
CA CYS A 95 -8.67 -2.32 11.41
C CYS A 95 -9.91 -1.62 10.82
N GLY A 96 -10.63 -2.28 9.92
CA GLY A 96 -11.89 -1.73 9.36
C GLY A 96 -13.01 -1.66 10.38
N LYS A 97 -13.13 -2.66 11.27
CA LYS A 97 -14.10 -2.67 12.36
C LYS A 97 -13.82 -1.59 13.40
N ALA A 98 -12.55 -1.27 13.62
CA ALA A 98 -12.11 -0.37 14.68
C ALA A 98 -12.14 1.12 14.27
N CYS A 99 -12.29 1.46 12.99
CA CYS A 99 -12.17 2.83 12.51
C CYS A 99 -13.47 3.65 12.68
N PRO A 100 -13.56 4.58 13.65
CA PRO A 100 -14.78 5.36 13.86
C PRO A 100 -14.97 6.46 12.80
N ALA A 101 -13.88 6.93 12.18
CA ALA A 101 -13.91 7.99 11.19
C ALA A 101 -14.24 7.48 9.76
N GLY A 102 -14.37 6.17 9.57
CA GLY A 102 -14.57 5.57 8.24
C GLY A 102 -13.41 5.77 7.25
N ALA A 103 -12.25 6.21 7.73
CA ALA A 103 -11.03 6.32 6.92
C ALA A 103 -10.52 4.94 6.45
N ILE A 104 -10.80 3.91 7.22
CA ILE A 104 -10.69 2.52 6.86
C ILE A 104 -12.12 1.99 6.82
N ARG A 105 -12.64 1.70 5.64
CA ARG A 105 -14.01 1.19 5.49
C ARG A 105 -14.11 -0.22 6.09
N PRO A 106 -15.23 -0.57 6.73
CA PRO A 106 -15.51 -1.96 7.09
C PRO A 106 -15.51 -2.83 5.83
N PHE A 107 -14.90 -4.01 5.92
CA PHE A 107 -14.80 -4.97 4.81
C PHE A 107 -14.83 -6.40 5.35
N LYS A 108 -15.22 -7.33 4.48
CA LYS A 108 -15.09 -8.76 4.78
C LYS A 108 -13.69 -9.25 4.35
N PRO A 109 -13.11 -10.26 5.05
CA PRO A 109 -11.77 -10.73 4.74
C PRO A 109 -11.55 -11.10 3.26
N PHE A 110 -12.54 -11.74 2.62
CA PHE A 110 -12.45 -12.15 1.22
C PHE A 110 -12.39 -10.97 0.22
N GLU A 111 -12.88 -9.78 0.60
CA GLU A 111 -12.84 -8.57 -0.25
C GLU A 111 -11.43 -7.99 -0.37
N LYS A 112 -10.49 -8.38 0.51
CA LYS A 112 -9.10 -7.90 0.44
C LYS A 112 -8.42 -8.17 -0.89
N LYS A 113 -8.75 -9.28 -1.56
CA LYS A 113 -8.20 -9.60 -2.88
C LYS A 113 -8.53 -8.57 -3.96
N GLU A 114 -9.56 -7.76 -3.73
CA GLU A 114 -10.01 -6.69 -4.64
C GLU A 114 -9.48 -5.30 -4.25
N MET A 115 -8.87 -5.19 -3.07
CA MET A 115 -8.32 -3.93 -2.59
C MET A 115 -7.01 -3.61 -3.30
N ARG A 116 -6.83 -2.35 -3.68
CA ARG A 116 -5.70 -1.87 -4.49
C ARG A 116 -5.03 -0.64 -3.88
N GLN A 117 -5.11 -0.48 -2.56
CA GLN A 117 -4.52 0.65 -1.84
C GLN A 117 -2.98 0.68 -1.88
N ALA A 118 -2.35 -0.49 -2.14
CA ALA A 118 -0.90 -0.64 -2.21
C ALA A 118 -0.54 -1.71 -3.25
N VAL A 119 0.71 -1.72 -3.68
CA VAL A 119 1.25 -2.70 -4.65
C VAL A 119 2.69 -3.06 -4.32
N ALA A 120 3.05 -4.32 -4.56
CA ALA A 120 4.43 -4.78 -4.46
C ALA A 120 5.24 -4.29 -5.66
N VAL A 121 6.42 -3.75 -5.41
CA VAL A 121 7.40 -3.29 -6.41
C VAL A 121 8.65 -4.12 -6.27
N TYR A 122 9.10 -4.71 -7.37
CA TYR A 122 10.31 -5.53 -7.42
C TYR A 122 11.53 -4.69 -7.83
N ARG A 123 12.60 -4.80 -7.06
CA ARG A 123 13.89 -4.15 -7.29
C ARG A 123 14.93 -5.20 -7.66
N LYS A 124 15.20 -5.35 -8.96
CA LYS A 124 16.09 -6.38 -9.49
C LYS A 124 17.50 -6.29 -8.88
N THR A 125 18.02 -5.10 -8.70
CA THR A 125 19.38 -4.84 -8.17
C THR A 125 19.60 -5.32 -6.73
N GLU A 126 18.53 -5.49 -5.95
CA GLU A 126 18.60 -5.94 -4.58
C GLU A 126 18.37 -7.46 -4.45
N CYS A 127 17.85 -8.10 -5.50
CA CYS A 127 17.44 -9.50 -5.48
C CYS A 127 18.62 -10.47 -5.46
N LEU A 128 18.61 -11.48 -4.59
CA LEU A 128 19.66 -12.51 -4.50
C LEU A 128 19.86 -13.27 -5.82
N VAL A 129 18.77 -13.50 -6.55
CA VAL A 129 18.87 -14.12 -7.89
C VAL A 129 19.70 -13.28 -8.84
N ALA A 130 19.55 -11.96 -8.81
CA ALA A 130 20.28 -11.06 -9.66
C ALA A 130 21.71 -10.80 -9.17
N LYS A 131 21.89 -10.60 -7.86
CA LYS A 131 23.19 -10.26 -7.27
C LYS A 131 24.13 -11.46 -7.17
N GLU A 132 23.61 -12.58 -6.70
CA GLU A 132 24.42 -13.73 -6.28
C GLU A 132 24.16 -14.99 -7.12
N GLY A 133 23.19 -14.95 -8.02
CA GLY A 133 22.83 -16.09 -8.86
C GLY A 133 22.12 -17.22 -8.09
N LEU A 134 21.70 -16.98 -6.84
CA LEU A 134 21.06 -17.97 -6.00
C LEU A 134 19.63 -18.24 -6.48
N ALA A 135 19.22 -19.50 -6.49
CA ALA A 135 17.82 -19.86 -6.71
C ALA A 135 16.99 -19.38 -5.51
N CYS A 136 15.99 -18.54 -5.76
CA CYS A 136 15.10 -18.02 -4.73
C CYS A 136 13.69 -17.84 -5.29
N GLY A 137 12.66 -18.15 -4.50
CA GLY A 137 11.25 -18.06 -4.87
C GLY A 137 10.35 -17.58 -3.72
N ASN A 138 10.92 -17.23 -2.56
CA ASN A 138 10.19 -16.93 -1.32
C ASN A 138 9.04 -15.93 -1.51
N CYS A 139 9.22 -14.92 -2.33
CA CYS A 139 8.20 -13.91 -2.56
C CYS A 139 6.96 -14.46 -3.30
N ALA A 140 7.15 -15.43 -4.19
CA ALA A 140 6.06 -16.10 -4.91
C ALA A 140 5.37 -17.14 -4.02
N GLU A 141 6.15 -17.96 -3.30
CA GLU A 141 5.64 -19.01 -2.40
C GLU A 141 4.78 -18.44 -1.26
N HIS A 142 5.18 -17.32 -0.70
CA HIS A 142 4.47 -16.68 0.41
C HIS A 142 3.40 -15.67 -0.03
N CYS A 143 3.07 -15.58 -1.33
CA CYS A 143 2.02 -14.68 -1.79
C CYS A 143 0.63 -15.32 -1.64
N PRO A 144 -0.20 -14.91 -0.65
CA PRO A 144 -1.49 -15.56 -0.40
C PRO A 144 -2.53 -15.27 -1.50
N TYR A 145 -2.24 -14.30 -2.38
CA TYR A 145 -3.12 -13.92 -3.48
C TYR A 145 -2.64 -14.39 -4.86
N GLY A 146 -1.53 -15.13 -4.92
CA GLY A 146 -0.94 -15.57 -6.19
C GLY A 146 -0.58 -14.43 -7.14
N ALA A 147 -0.24 -13.27 -6.58
CA ALA A 147 0.07 -12.07 -7.35
C ALA A 147 1.53 -12.03 -7.84
N ILE A 148 2.35 -13.00 -7.46
CA ILE A 148 3.75 -13.07 -7.86
C ILE A 148 4.01 -14.42 -8.49
N ALA A 149 4.49 -14.42 -9.72
CA ALA A 149 4.92 -15.61 -10.43
C ALA A 149 6.43 -15.50 -10.73
N MET A 150 7.13 -16.64 -10.71
CA MET A 150 8.53 -16.69 -11.15
C MET A 150 8.56 -16.87 -12.68
N ALA A 151 9.21 -15.94 -13.37
CA ALA A 151 9.35 -15.93 -14.82
C ALA A 151 10.82 -16.03 -15.22
N LYS A 152 11.16 -16.85 -16.20
CA LYS A 152 12.52 -16.94 -16.76
C LYS A 152 12.94 -15.63 -17.37
N GLY A 153 14.14 -15.16 -17.03
CA GLY A 153 14.82 -14.06 -17.68
C GLY A 153 15.62 -14.54 -18.89
N GLY A 154 16.23 -13.59 -19.61
CA GLY A 154 17.11 -13.89 -20.72
C GLY A 154 18.45 -14.55 -20.34
N ASP A 155 18.76 -14.59 -19.04
CA ASP A 155 19.95 -15.20 -18.44
C ASP A 155 19.67 -16.59 -17.81
N ASP A 156 18.58 -17.24 -18.22
CA ASP A 156 18.06 -18.53 -17.76
C ASP A 156 17.71 -18.59 -16.26
N ARG A 157 17.80 -17.46 -15.55
CA ARG A 157 17.39 -17.32 -14.16
C ARG A 157 15.91 -16.95 -14.07
N SER A 158 15.26 -17.34 -12.96
CA SER A 158 13.85 -17.02 -12.74
C SER A 158 13.71 -15.81 -11.80
N TYR A 159 12.98 -14.79 -12.25
CA TYR A 159 12.74 -13.55 -11.52
C TYR A 159 11.26 -13.38 -11.15
N PRO A 160 10.95 -12.74 -10.01
CA PRO A 160 9.56 -12.47 -9.66
C PRO A 160 8.94 -11.45 -10.60
N LYS A 161 7.80 -11.81 -11.16
CA LYS A 161 6.91 -10.91 -11.91
C LYS A 161 5.66 -10.66 -11.08
N VAL A 162 5.46 -9.41 -10.69
CA VAL A 162 4.29 -8.99 -9.90
C VAL A 162 3.13 -8.68 -10.85
N ASP A 163 1.96 -9.24 -10.55
CA ASP A 163 0.69 -8.89 -11.18
C ASP A 163 -0.04 -7.86 -10.29
N PRO A 164 -0.08 -6.57 -10.69
CA PRO A 164 -0.70 -5.53 -9.89
C PRO A 164 -2.22 -5.69 -9.76
N SER A 165 -2.85 -6.45 -10.67
CA SER A 165 -4.30 -6.71 -10.65
C SER A 165 -4.71 -7.71 -9.58
N LYS A 166 -3.80 -8.58 -9.15
CA LYS A 166 -4.00 -9.56 -8.07
C LYS A 166 -3.42 -9.10 -6.74
N CYS A 167 -2.50 -8.12 -6.76
CA CYS A 167 -1.79 -7.69 -5.57
C CYS A 167 -2.69 -6.91 -4.61
N ALA A 168 -2.94 -7.44 -3.43
CA ALA A 168 -3.69 -6.79 -2.34
C ALA A 168 -2.82 -5.92 -1.42
N GLY A 169 -1.51 -5.80 -1.68
CA GLY A 169 -0.60 -4.99 -0.87
C GLY A 169 -0.42 -5.47 0.57
N CYS A 170 -0.53 -6.78 0.83
CA CYS A 170 -0.51 -7.35 2.19
C CYS A 170 0.88 -7.40 2.84
N GLY A 171 1.96 -7.30 2.05
CA GLY A 171 3.34 -7.27 2.51
C GLY A 171 3.98 -8.62 2.82
N ALA A 172 3.31 -9.75 2.60
CA ALA A 172 3.90 -11.07 2.83
C ALA A 172 5.21 -11.26 2.04
N CYS A 173 5.24 -10.83 0.78
CA CYS A 173 6.42 -10.91 -0.08
C CYS A 173 7.59 -10.02 0.40
N GLU A 174 7.30 -8.84 0.97
CA GLU A 174 8.32 -7.97 1.56
C GLU A 174 8.85 -8.55 2.87
N TYR A 175 7.95 -9.06 3.72
CA TYR A 175 8.31 -9.66 5.00
C TYR A 175 9.23 -10.89 4.82
N HIS A 176 8.87 -11.80 3.92
CA HIS A 176 9.62 -13.04 3.66
C HIS A 176 10.84 -12.86 2.75
N CYS A 177 11.06 -11.68 2.16
CA CYS A 177 12.21 -11.42 1.32
C CYS A 177 13.47 -11.17 2.16
N PRO A 178 14.49 -12.07 2.13
CA PRO A 178 15.71 -11.89 2.94
C PRO A 178 16.53 -10.68 2.48
N ALA A 179 16.50 -10.38 1.19
CA ALA A 179 17.26 -9.27 0.59
C ALA A 179 16.45 -7.96 0.53
N LYS A 180 15.17 -7.95 1.00
CA LYS A 180 14.28 -6.79 0.90
C LYS A 180 14.15 -6.22 -0.52
N ALA A 181 14.31 -7.09 -1.53
CA ALA A 181 14.21 -6.76 -2.95
C ALA A 181 12.77 -6.50 -3.43
N ILE A 182 11.77 -6.74 -2.59
CA ILE A 182 10.38 -6.37 -2.84
C ILE A 182 9.95 -5.40 -1.75
N ARG A 183 9.35 -4.29 -2.18
CA ARG A 183 8.75 -3.27 -1.31
C ARG A 183 7.28 -3.12 -1.66
N VAL A 184 6.45 -2.94 -0.64
CA VAL A 184 5.03 -2.64 -0.85
C VAL A 184 4.81 -1.16 -0.64
N VAL A 185 4.40 -0.49 -1.70
CA VAL A 185 4.21 0.96 -1.73
C VAL A 185 2.73 1.31 -1.82
N GLY A 186 2.34 2.36 -1.13
CA GLY A 186 0.98 2.90 -1.16
C GLY A 186 0.67 3.54 -2.51
N ARG A 187 -0.59 3.53 -2.92
CA ARG A 187 -1.04 4.28 -4.10
C ARG A 187 -1.59 5.63 -3.65
N MET A 188 -1.16 6.71 -4.28
CA MET A 188 -1.64 8.07 -3.96
C MET A 188 -3.11 8.23 -4.33
N LYS A 189 -3.53 7.69 -5.47
CA LYS A 189 -4.91 7.70 -5.96
C LYS A 189 -5.47 6.28 -6.02
N GLY A 190 -6.76 6.13 -5.68
CA GLY A 190 -7.44 4.84 -5.74
C GLY A 190 -7.52 4.35 -7.19
N GLY A 191 -7.04 3.12 -7.42
CA GLY A 191 -7.27 2.41 -8.67
C GLY A 191 -8.51 1.53 -8.52
N ARG A 192 -9.70 2.11 -8.65
CA ARG A 192 -10.90 1.32 -8.97
C ARG A 192 -10.96 1.24 -10.49
N SER A 193 -10.77 0.05 -11.03
CA SER A 193 -11.21 -0.33 -12.37
C SER A 193 -12.73 -0.44 -12.40
#